data_3febb712ab77c4e9979699385b3e4e26
#
_entry.id   3febb712ab77c4e9979699385b3e4e26
#
_cell.length_a   1.000
_cell.length_b   1.000
_cell.length_c   1.000
_cell.angle_alpha   90.00
_cell.angle_beta   90.00
_cell.angle_gamma   90.00
#
_symmetry.space_group_name_H-M   'P 1'
#
loop_
_entity.id
_entity.type
_entity.pdbx_description
1 polymer ?
#
loop_
_entity_poly.entity_id
_entity_poly.type
_entity_poly.pdbx_seq_one_letter_code
_entity_poly.pdbx_strand_id
1 'polypeptide(L)'
;ANGRILSIDTKEAEALPGVVKIVTCFDVPDIQFATPGHPWSMDPDHRDVPDRKLLNSRVRHYGDCIAAVVADNEVTAQRALKLLKVEYEQYPALLTPQEALAPGASVIHEERPDNILKETVYEEGDWDKALSHKDLMCVKKTYTTLPVQHCHIENPGSFAYMDGDRIVVVASTQIPHIMRRVIGQALGIPWGQIRVVKPYVGGGFGNKQDVIYEPLNAWLTTLVGGRCVY
;
A
#
# COMPACT_ATOMS: atom_id res chain seq x y z
N ALA A 1 -1.56 -0.31 14.64
CA ALA A 1 -2.77 -0.82 15.27
C ALA A 1 -3.26 -2.03 14.50
N ASN A 2 -3.97 -2.94 15.17
CA ASN A 2 -4.72 -4.02 14.56
C ASN A 2 -6.17 -3.81 14.98
N GLY A 3 -7.10 -3.65 14.02
CA GLY A 3 -8.47 -3.32 14.37
C GLY A 3 -9.35 -3.04 13.15
N ARG A 4 -10.58 -2.64 13.44
CA ARG A 4 -11.57 -2.22 12.44
C ARG A 4 -12.04 -0.81 12.74
N ILE A 5 -12.23 0.00 11.71
CA ILE A 5 -12.85 1.31 11.81
C ILE A 5 -14.36 1.10 11.92
N LEU A 6 -14.97 1.65 12.97
CA LEU A 6 -16.42 1.61 13.18
C LEU A 6 -17.09 2.86 12.59
N SER A 7 -16.52 4.03 12.84
CA SER A 7 -17.02 5.28 12.29
C SER A 7 -15.90 6.33 12.18
N ILE A 8 -16.10 7.31 11.29
CA ILE A 8 -15.27 8.52 11.17
C ILE A 8 -16.19 9.72 11.10
N ASP A 9 -16.18 10.58 12.12
CA ASP A 9 -16.90 11.87 12.09
C ASP A 9 -16.02 12.93 11.43
N THR A 10 -16.50 13.48 10.31
CA THR A 10 -15.80 14.46 9.46
C THR A 10 -16.34 15.88 9.60
N LYS A 11 -17.45 16.09 10.33
CA LYS A 11 -18.24 17.34 10.33
C LYS A 11 -17.42 18.57 10.67
N GLU A 12 -16.61 18.52 11.74
CA GLU A 12 -15.76 19.65 12.13
C GLU A 12 -14.68 19.95 11.09
N ALA A 13 -14.12 18.89 10.47
CA ALA A 13 -13.12 19.03 9.44
C ALA A 13 -13.70 19.61 8.14
N GLU A 14 -14.89 19.18 7.74
CA GLU A 14 -15.61 19.71 6.56
C GLU A 14 -15.97 21.19 6.69
N ALA A 15 -16.24 21.64 7.90
CA ALA A 15 -16.57 23.04 8.18
C ALA A 15 -15.36 23.98 8.13
N LEU A 16 -14.14 23.45 8.06
CA LEU A 16 -12.92 24.26 8.04
C LEU A 16 -12.76 24.95 6.67
N PRO A 17 -12.67 26.30 6.62
CA PRO A 17 -12.44 27.02 5.37
C PRO A 17 -11.18 26.52 4.64
N GLY A 18 -11.31 26.29 3.33
CA GLY A 18 -10.22 25.78 2.49
C GLY A 18 -10.19 24.25 2.36
N VAL A 19 -11.03 23.52 3.08
CA VAL A 19 -11.24 22.08 2.82
C VAL A 19 -12.11 21.93 1.57
N VAL A 20 -11.61 21.14 0.61
CA VAL A 20 -12.29 20.92 -0.68
C VAL A 20 -13.06 19.60 -0.66
N LYS A 21 -12.45 18.54 -0.13
CA LYS A 21 -13.06 17.21 -0.07
C LYS A 21 -12.45 16.40 1.07
N ILE A 22 -13.29 15.65 1.76
CA ILE A 22 -12.87 14.59 2.67
C ILE A 22 -13.45 13.28 2.14
N VAL A 23 -12.66 12.24 2.20
CA VAL A 23 -13.06 10.87 1.89
C VAL A 23 -12.55 9.93 2.97
N THR A 24 -13.32 8.90 3.24
CA THR A 24 -13.02 7.90 4.26
C THR A 24 -12.95 6.51 3.66
N CYS A 25 -12.58 5.53 4.43
CA CYS A 25 -12.57 4.13 4.01
C CYS A 25 -13.98 3.59 3.65
N PHE A 26 -15.03 4.33 3.95
CA PHE A 26 -16.41 3.98 3.59
C PHE A 26 -16.84 4.55 2.22
N ASP A 27 -16.04 5.46 1.65
CA ASP A 27 -16.35 6.15 0.39
C ASP A 27 -15.59 5.57 -0.82
N VAL A 28 -14.58 4.73 -0.58
CA VAL A 28 -13.72 4.19 -1.65
C VAL A 28 -14.39 3.02 -2.40
N PRO A 29 -14.05 2.81 -3.67
CA PRO A 29 -14.45 1.61 -4.40
C PRO A 29 -14.02 0.33 -3.67
N ASP A 30 -14.85 -0.70 -3.70
CA ASP A 30 -14.54 -2.02 -3.14
C ASP A 30 -13.64 -2.82 -4.09
N ILE A 31 -12.45 -2.29 -4.34
CA ILE A 31 -11.45 -2.89 -5.24
C ILE A 31 -10.16 -3.12 -4.44
N GLN A 32 -9.73 -4.37 -4.39
CA GLN A 32 -8.43 -4.73 -3.85
C GLN A 32 -7.37 -4.70 -4.95
N PHE A 33 -6.17 -4.27 -4.61
CA PHE A 33 -5.02 -4.26 -5.50
C PHE A 33 -3.73 -4.58 -4.73
N ALA A 34 -2.71 -5.00 -5.48
CA ALA A 34 -1.38 -5.25 -4.95
C ALA A 34 -0.48 -4.03 -5.15
N THR A 35 0.34 -3.70 -4.17
CA THR A 35 1.29 -2.58 -4.24
C THR A 35 2.68 -2.95 -4.79
N PRO A 36 3.17 -4.21 -4.69
CA PRO A 36 4.51 -4.56 -5.13
C PRO A 36 4.78 -4.27 -6.60
N GLY A 37 6.01 -3.88 -6.89
CA GLY A 37 6.47 -3.50 -8.20
C GLY A 37 6.93 -4.64 -9.10
N HIS A 38 6.32 -5.81 -9.00
CA HIS A 38 6.70 -6.95 -9.86
C HIS A 38 6.09 -6.85 -11.26
N PRO A 39 6.74 -7.42 -12.28
CA PRO A 39 6.16 -7.55 -13.61
C PRO A 39 4.86 -8.36 -13.58
N TRP A 40 3.95 -8.02 -14.48
CA TRP A 40 2.74 -8.81 -14.63
C TRP A 40 3.06 -10.22 -15.11
N SER A 41 2.48 -11.24 -14.45
CA SER A 41 2.53 -12.63 -14.88
C SER A 41 1.17 -13.11 -15.36
N MET A 42 1.16 -13.92 -16.42
CA MET A 42 -0.03 -14.66 -16.83
C MET A 42 -0.30 -15.84 -15.89
N ASP A 43 0.73 -16.36 -15.23
CA ASP A 43 0.62 -17.40 -14.23
C ASP A 43 0.10 -16.82 -12.91
N PRO A 44 -1.07 -17.31 -12.42
CA PRO A 44 -1.64 -16.84 -11.16
C PRO A 44 -0.71 -16.99 -9.96
N ASP A 45 0.10 -18.03 -9.91
CA ASP A 45 1.00 -18.32 -8.80
C ASP A 45 2.17 -17.33 -8.70
N HIS A 46 2.46 -16.65 -9.81
CA HIS A 46 3.47 -15.60 -9.87
C HIS A 46 2.91 -14.17 -9.80
N ARG A 47 1.61 -14.02 -9.52
CA ARG A 47 1.00 -12.70 -9.32
C ARG A 47 1.14 -12.24 -7.87
N ASP A 48 1.22 -10.92 -7.71
CA ASP A 48 1.14 -10.30 -6.41
C ASP A 48 -0.24 -10.45 -5.81
N VAL A 49 -0.31 -10.64 -4.49
CA VAL A 49 -1.57 -10.80 -3.77
C VAL A 49 -2.22 -9.43 -3.60
N PRO A 50 -3.48 -9.24 -4.06
CA PRO A 50 -4.22 -8.00 -3.86
C PRO A 50 -4.73 -7.93 -2.41
N ASP A 51 -4.02 -7.23 -1.55
CA ASP A 51 -4.27 -7.17 -0.11
C ASP A 51 -4.65 -5.77 0.40
N ARG A 52 -4.72 -4.77 -0.49
CA ARG A 52 -5.00 -3.37 -0.14
C ARG A 52 -6.15 -2.78 -0.92
N LYS A 53 -6.82 -1.79 -0.31
CA LYS A 53 -7.74 -0.85 -0.93
C LYS A 53 -7.14 0.56 -0.91
N LEU A 54 -7.76 1.52 -1.58
CA LEU A 54 -7.34 2.94 -1.54
C LEU A 54 -7.30 3.47 -0.10
N LEU A 55 -8.35 3.18 0.67
CA LEU A 55 -8.43 3.43 2.11
C LEU A 55 -9.03 2.17 2.76
N ASN A 56 -8.53 1.80 3.93
CA ASN A 56 -8.87 0.54 4.57
C ASN A 56 -9.71 0.73 5.82
N SER A 57 -10.87 0.08 5.91
CA SER A 57 -11.64 -0.02 7.15
C SER A 57 -11.08 -1.08 8.10
N ARG A 58 -10.35 -2.06 7.59
CA ARG A 58 -9.59 -3.05 8.36
C ARG A 58 -8.13 -2.59 8.45
N VAL A 59 -7.75 -2.10 9.62
CA VAL A 59 -6.39 -1.62 9.92
C VAL A 59 -5.56 -2.79 10.46
N ARG A 60 -4.42 -3.05 9.86
CA ARG A 60 -3.54 -4.19 10.17
C ARG A 60 -2.18 -3.78 10.70
N HIS A 61 -1.71 -2.59 10.30
CA HIS A 61 -0.40 -2.08 10.72
C HIS A 61 -0.43 -0.55 10.91
N TYR A 62 0.64 -0.01 11.46
CA TYR A 62 0.83 1.43 11.51
C TYR A 62 1.11 1.96 10.09
N GLY A 63 0.30 2.91 9.64
CA GLY A 63 0.40 3.48 8.29
C GLY A 63 -0.70 3.04 7.33
N ASP A 64 -1.60 2.14 7.72
CA ASP A 64 -2.83 1.92 6.94
C ASP A 64 -3.65 3.20 6.85
N CYS A 65 -3.89 3.66 5.61
CA CYS A 65 -4.67 4.87 5.35
C CYS A 65 -6.16 4.58 5.53
N ILE A 66 -6.85 5.44 6.29
CA ILE A 66 -8.28 5.30 6.63
C ILE A 66 -9.13 6.44 6.13
N ALA A 67 -8.53 7.59 5.90
CA ALA A 67 -9.18 8.79 5.38
C ALA A 67 -8.18 9.66 4.63
N ALA A 68 -8.67 10.53 3.76
CA ALA A 68 -7.88 11.54 3.08
C ALA A 68 -8.62 12.86 3.04
N VAL A 69 -7.88 13.95 3.17
CA VAL A 69 -8.37 15.32 3.08
C VAL A 69 -7.71 16.03 1.93
N VAL A 70 -8.51 16.62 1.05
CA VAL A 70 -8.06 17.55 0.01
C VAL A 70 -8.43 18.97 0.46
N ALA A 71 -7.45 19.86 0.48
CA ALA A 71 -7.62 21.26 0.86
C ALA A 71 -6.81 22.18 -0.06
N ASP A 72 -7.05 23.49 0.01
CA ASP A 72 -6.36 24.48 -0.82
C ASP A 72 -4.86 24.60 -0.51
N ASN A 73 -4.44 24.12 0.66
CA ASN A 73 -3.03 24.08 1.06
C ASN A 73 -2.78 23.02 2.14
N GLU A 74 -1.54 22.63 2.31
CA GLU A 74 -1.10 21.61 3.25
C GLU A 74 -1.46 21.95 4.72
N VAL A 75 -1.30 23.18 5.13
CA VAL A 75 -1.60 23.61 6.51
C VAL A 75 -3.07 23.36 6.85
N THR A 76 -3.96 23.70 5.92
CA THR A 76 -5.40 23.45 6.08
C THR A 76 -5.70 21.97 6.10
N ALA A 77 -5.09 21.17 5.21
CA ALA A 77 -5.25 19.71 5.19
C ALA A 77 -4.80 19.08 6.52
N GLN A 78 -3.64 19.47 7.03
CA GLN A 78 -3.12 18.98 8.31
C GLN A 78 -4.00 19.37 9.51
N ARG A 79 -4.59 20.56 9.49
CA ARG A 79 -5.54 20.99 10.52
C ARG A 79 -6.83 20.17 10.45
N ALA A 80 -7.36 19.96 9.26
CA ALA A 80 -8.57 19.16 9.06
C ALA A 80 -8.38 17.71 9.50
N LEU A 81 -7.22 17.08 9.19
CA LEU A 81 -6.91 15.72 9.66
C LEU A 81 -6.99 15.58 11.18
N LYS A 82 -6.60 16.60 11.94
CA LYS A 82 -6.66 16.59 13.42
C LYS A 82 -8.08 16.72 13.99
N LEU A 83 -9.03 17.13 13.16
CA LEU A 83 -10.45 17.26 13.54
C LEU A 83 -11.27 16.01 13.25
N LEU A 84 -10.71 15.04 12.53
CA LEU A 84 -11.35 13.76 12.30
C LEU A 84 -11.44 12.97 13.61
N LYS A 85 -12.63 12.48 13.94
CA LYS A 85 -12.86 11.65 15.12
C LYS A 85 -13.14 10.23 14.66
N VAL A 86 -12.29 9.30 15.07
CA VAL A 86 -12.32 7.91 14.61
C VAL A 86 -12.64 6.98 15.76
N GLU A 87 -13.61 6.11 15.57
CA GLU A 87 -13.94 5.02 16.48
C GLU A 87 -13.37 3.72 15.95
N TYR A 88 -12.70 2.97 16.83
CA TYR A 88 -12.02 1.72 16.52
C TYR A 88 -12.55 0.56 17.34
N GLU A 89 -12.73 -0.58 16.72
CA GLU A 89 -12.68 -1.87 17.38
C GLU A 89 -11.24 -2.37 17.35
N GLN A 90 -10.62 -2.54 18.51
CA GLN A 90 -9.21 -2.94 18.61
C GLN A 90 -9.05 -4.44 18.78
N TYR A 91 -8.09 -5.02 18.09
CA TYR A 91 -7.70 -6.42 18.19
C TYR A 91 -6.28 -6.54 18.75
N PRO A 92 -5.91 -7.71 19.31
CA PRO A 92 -4.53 -7.96 19.74
C PRO A 92 -3.54 -7.75 18.59
N ALA A 93 -2.48 -7.01 18.86
CA ALA A 93 -1.42 -6.80 17.86
C ALA A 93 -0.57 -8.07 17.76
N LEU A 94 -0.23 -8.48 16.54
CA LEU A 94 0.72 -9.54 16.25
C LEU A 94 2.00 -8.87 15.73
N LEU A 95 3.08 -8.96 16.50
CA LEU A 95 4.30 -8.20 16.23
C LEU A 95 5.42 -9.07 15.66
N THR A 96 5.28 -10.38 15.72
CA THR A 96 6.27 -11.34 15.22
C THR A 96 5.60 -12.42 14.36
N PRO A 97 6.34 -13.01 13.41
CA PRO A 97 5.83 -14.16 12.65
C PRO A 97 5.44 -15.34 13.55
N GLN A 98 6.16 -15.55 14.65
CA GLN A 98 5.87 -16.62 15.61
C GLN A 98 4.52 -16.42 16.29
N GLU A 99 4.19 -15.18 16.68
CA GLU A 99 2.88 -14.84 17.23
C GLU A 99 1.77 -15.03 16.20
N ALA A 100 2.01 -14.62 14.95
CA ALA A 100 1.03 -14.73 13.86
C ALA A 100 0.73 -16.19 13.48
N LEU A 101 1.70 -17.08 13.59
CA LEU A 101 1.58 -18.50 13.28
C LEU A 101 1.18 -19.37 14.50
N ALA A 102 1.04 -18.77 15.68
CA ALA A 102 0.67 -19.52 16.88
C ALA A 102 -0.77 -20.05 16.77
N PRO A 103 -1.05 -21.24 17.32
CA PRO A 103 -2.41 -21.77 17.39
C PRO A 103 -3.36 -20.78 18.08
N GLY A 104 -4.47 -20.41 17.42
CA GLY A 104 -5.45 -19.46 17.94
C GLY A 104 -5.07 -17.99 17.79
N ALA A 105 -4.03 -17.66 17.04
CA ALA A 105 -3.70 -16.28 16.70
C ALA A 105 -4.87 -15.60 15.97
N SER A 106 -5.05 -14.30 16.19
CA SER A 106 -6.08 -13.54 15.46
C SER A 106 -5.75 -13.47 13.98
N VAL A 107 -6.77 -13.61 13.13
CA VAL A 107 -6.63 -13.56 11.67
C VAL A 107 -6.33 -12.12 11.22
N ILE A 108 -5.26 -11.94 10.46
CA ILE A 108 -4.84 -10.64 9.91
C ILE A 108 -5.61 -10.34 8.61
N HIS A 109 -5.65 -11.31 7.69
CA HIS A 109 -6.39 -11.25 6.43
C HIS A 109 -7.48 -12.32 6.45
N GLU A 110 -8.72 -11.93 6.34
CA GLU A 110 -9.88 -12.85 6.44
C GLU A 110 -9.81 -13.99 5.40
N GLU A 111 -9.21 -13.71 4.24
CA GLU A 111 -8.99 -14.67 3.15
C GLU A 111 -7.80 -15.62 3.42
N ARG A 112 -7.04 -15.40 4.51
CA ARG A 112 -5.85 -16.16 4.89
C ARG A 112 -5.91 -16.53 6.37
N PRO A 113 -6.75 -17.50 6.74
CA PRO A 113 -7.03 -17.83 8.15
C PRO A 113 -5.82 -18.39 8.92
N ASP A 114 -4.80 -18.83 8.20
CA ASP A 114 -3.52 -19.31 8.74
C ASP A 114 -2.48 -18.20 8.89
N ASN A 115 -2.81 -16.95 8.54
CA ASN A 115 -1.90 -15.80 8.48
C ASN A 115 -0.72 -15.96 7.50
N ILE A 116 -0.81 -16.87 6.55
CA ILE A 116 0.18 -17.06 5.48
C ILE A 116 -0.35 -16.38 4.20
N LEU A 117 0.17 -15.21 3.89
CA LEU A 117 -0.25 -14.46 2.71
C LEU A 117 0.18 -15.17 1.41
N LYS A 118 1.43 -15.63 1.37
CA LYS A 118 2.01 -16.36 0.24
C LYS A 118 3.14 -17.25 0.72
N GLU A 119 3.22 -18.45 0.18
CA GLU A 119 4.35 -19.36 0.30
C GLU A 119 5.01 -19.52 -1.05
N THR A 120 6.32 -19.50 -1.09
CA THR A 120 7.10 -19.79 -2.30
C THR A 120 8.19 -20.77 -1.95
N VAL A 121 8.19 -21.90 -2.64
CA VAL A 121 9.20 -22.94 -2.49
C VAL A 121 10.10 -22.92 -3.72
N TYR A 122 11.39 -22.89 -3.50
CA TYR A 122 12.40 -23.03 -4.55
C TYR A 122 13.26 -24.25 -4.22
N GLU A 123 13.29 -25.20 -5.15
CA GLU A 123 14.08 -26.42 -5.01
C GLU A 123 14.98 -26.60 -6.23
N GLU A 124 16.25 -26.85 -5.99
CA GLU A 124 17.24 -27.14 -7.02
C GLU A 124 18.18 -28.26 -6.58
N GLY A 125 18.35 -29.26 -7.42
CA GLY A 125 19.21 -30.41 -7.14
C GLY A 125 18.55 -31.46 -6.25
N ASP A 126 19.37 -32.30 -5.65
CA ASP A 126 18.95 -33.40 -4.77
C ASP A 126 19.46 -33.10 -3.34
N TRP A 127 18.60 -32.56 -2.51
CA TRP A 127 18.89 -32.15 -1.15
C TRP A 127 19.27 -33.32 -0.23
N ASP A 128 18.53 -34.42 -0.31
CA ASP A 128 18.73 -35.58 0.53
C ASP A 128 20.06 -36.29 0.20
N LYS A 129 20.40 -36.36 -1.07
CA LYS A 129 21.70 -36.86 -1.52
C LYS A 129 22.83 -35.93 -1.04
N ALA A 130 22.67 -34.63 -1.10
CA ALA A 130 23.67 -33.68 -0.63
C ALA A 130 23.90 -33.84 0.88
N LEU A 131 22.81 -33.94 1.68
CA LEU A 131 22.89 -34.13 3.14
C LEU A 131 23.52 -35.49 3.53
N SER A 132 23.39 -36.51 2.74
CA SER A 132 23.96 -37.84 3.01
C SER A 132 25.47 -37.96 2.70
N HIS A 133 26.09 -36.90 2.13
CA HIS A 133 27.49 -36.94 1.78
C HIS A 133 28.39 -37.02 3.02
N LYS A 134 29.28 -38.01 3.06
CA LYS A 134 30.12 -38.35 4.24
C LYS A 134 31.07 -37.23 4.68
N ASP A 135 31.46 -36.34 3.75
CA ASP A 135 32.40 -35.23 4.02
C ASP A 135 31.67 -33.91 4.25
N LEU A 136 30.34 -33.95 4.44
CA LEU A 136 29.54 -32.74 4.69
C LEU A 136 29.80 -32.21 6.09
N MET A 137 30.17 -30.93 6.17
CA MET A 137 30.22 -30.19 7.42
C MET A 137 28.97 -29.28 7.51
N CYS A 138 28.07 -29.54 8.43
CA CYS A 138 26.87 -28.75 8.65
C CYS A 138 27.08 -27.70 9.74
N VAL A 139 26.74 -26.45 9.43
CA VAL A 139 26.63 -25.34 10.40
C VAL A 139 25.22 -24.82 10.38
N LYS A 140 24.51 -24.85 11.53
CA LYS A 140 23.16 -24.32 11.68
C LYS A 140 23.18 -23.17 12.70
N LYS A 141 22.83 -21.97 12.25
CA LYS A 141 22.74 -20.78 13.12
C LYS A 141 21.49 -19.96 12.77
N THR A 142 20.97 -19.24 13.73
CA THR A 142 19.92 -18.23 13.52
C THR A 142 20.56 -16.85 13.57
N TYR A 143 20.25 -16.03 12.57
CA TYR A 143 20.70 -14.65 12.47
C TYR A 143 19.50 -13.72 12.49
N THR A 144 19.63 -12.58 13.15
CA THR A 144 18.60 -11.55 13.22
C THR A 144 19.17 -10.23 12.77
N THR A 145 18.42 -9.53 11.91
CA THR A 145 18.74 -8.17 11.47
C THR A 145 17.63 -7.24 11.89
N LEU A 146 17.97 -6.00 12.17
CA LEU A 146 16.97 -4.96 12.44
C LEU A 146 16.39 -4.43 11.13
N PRO A 147 15.10 -4.03 11.11
CA PRO A 147 14.57 -3.23 10.02
C PRO A 147 15.34 -1.91 9.90
N VAL A 148 15.67 -1.53 8.68
CA VAL A 148 16.39 -0.27 8.39
C VAL A 148 15.63 0.54 7.34
N GLN A 149 15.67 1.87 7.50
CA GLN A 149 15.12 2.80 6.49
C GLN A 149 16.13 2.99 5.36
N HIS A 150 15.64 3.12 4.13
CA HIS A 150 16.46 3.34 2.92
C HIS A 150 17.21 4.66 2.94
N CYS A 151 16.70 5.66 3.64
CA CYS A 151 17.33 6.98 3.86
C CYS A 151 17.71 7.70 2.57
N HIS A 152 16.96 7.54 1.48
CA HIS A 152 17.12 8.39 0.30
C HIS A 152 16.74 9.84 0.62
N ILE A 153 17.49 10.81 0.03
CA ILE A 153 17.31 12.24 0.33
C ILE A 153 15.94 12.73 -0.16
N GLU A 154 15.54 12.33 -1.37
CA GLU A 154 14.22 12.65 -1.90
C GLU A 154 13.18 11.70 -1.35
N ASN A 155 12.23 12.20 -0.55
CA ASN A 155 11.10 11.41 -0.09
C ASN A 155 10.21 10.93 -1.25
N PRO A 156 9.50 9.76 -1.12
CA PRO A 156 8.47 9.40 -2.06
C PRO A 156 7.43 10.52 -2.16
N GLY A 157 7.08 10.88 -3.38
CA GLY A 157 6.11 11.93 -3.64
C GLY A 157 5.47 11.77 -5.00
N SER A 158 4.22 12.19 -5.10
CA SER A 158 3.48 12.21 -6.34
C SER A 158 2.45 13.32 -6.35
N PHE A 159 2.07 13.75 -7.57
CA PHE A 159 0.86 14.53 -7.78
C PHE A 159 0.13 14.03 -9.02
N ALA A 160 -1.17 14.26 -9.05
CA ALA A 160 -2.02 13.83 -10.14
C ALA A 160 -2.92 14.97 -10.62
N TYR A 161 -3.25 14.99 -11.91
CA TYR A 161 -4.19 15.94 -12.54
C TYR A 161 -4.83 15.31 -13.78
N MET A 162 -5.92 15.91 -14.27
CA MET A 162 -6.53 15.49 -15.53
C MET A 162 -5.94 16.25 -16.72
N ASP A 163 -5.64 15.51 -17.79
CA ASP A 163 -5.27 16.04 -19.11
C ASP A 163 -6.24 15.45 -20.14
N GLY A 164 -7.28 16.20 -20.46
CA GLY A 164 -8.42 15.69 -21.21
C GLY A 164 -9.13 14.57 -20.46
N ASP A 165 -9.19 13.40 -21.06
CA ASP A 165 -9.80 12.17 -20.51
C ASP A 165 -8.81 11.28 -19.76
N ARG A 166 -7.55 11.70 -19.62
CA ARG A 166 -6.49 10.93 -18.96
C ARG A 166 -6.16 11.47 -17.60
N ILE A 167 -5.94 10.55 -16.66
CA ILE A 167 -5.30 10.86 -15.39
C ILE A 167 -3.79 10.86 -15.61
N VAL A 168 -3.14 11.99 -15.37
CA VAL A 168 -1.69 12.11 -15.38
C VAL A 168 -1.18 12.05 -13.96
N VAL A 169 -0.28 11.12 -13.68
CA VAL A 169 0.40 10.99 -12.39
C VAL A 169 1.88 11.23 -12.59
N VAL A 170 2.40 12.24 -11.91
CA VAL A 170 3.84 12.53 -11.85
C VAL A 170 4.34 12.02 -10.53
N ALA A 171 5.29 11.08 -10.56
CA ALA A 171 5.75 10.41 -9.34
C ALA A 171 7.25 10.11 -9.35
N SER A 172 7.86 10.28 -8.19
CA SER A 172 9.22 9.81 -7.92
C SER A 172 9.22 8.29 -7.77
N THR A 173 9.23 7.57 -8.89
CA THR A 173 9.10 6.11 -8.94
C THR A 173 10.22 5.46 -9.72
N GLN A 174 10.58 4.22 -9.37
CA GLN A 174 11.50 3.37 -10.15
C GLN A 174 10.75 2.55 -11.23
N ILE A 175 9.40 2.47 -11.16
CA ILE A 175 8.59 1.50 -11.90
C ILE A 175 7.38 2.14 -12.62
N PRO A 176 7.55 3.14 -13.50
CA PRO A 176 6.43 3.91 -14.05
C PRO A 176 5.40 3.07 -14.82
N HIS A 177 5.84 2.03 -15.52
CA HIS A 177 4.94 1.14 -16.27
C HIS A 177 4.09 0.25 -15.36
N ILE A 178 4.68 -0.28 -14.30
CA ILE A 178 3.96 -1.08 -13.30
C ILE A 178 3.00 -0.19 -12.52
N MET A 179 3.44 1.01 -12.13
CA MET A 179 2.59 2.01 -11.47
C MET A 179 1.33 2.31 -12.29
N ARG A 180 1.45 2.51 -13.60
CA ARG A 180 0.30 2.69 -14.49
C ARG A 180 -0.70 1.54 -14.42
N ARG A 181 -0.20 0.30 -14.41
CA ARG A 181 -1.02 -0.91 -14.25
C ARG A 181 -1.73 -0.92 -12.89
N VAL A 182 -0.99 -0.72 -11.81
CA VAL A 182 -1.52 -0.76 -10.44
C VAL A 182 -2.59 0.31 -10.23
N ILE A 183 -2.37 1.54 -10.71
CA ILE A 183 -3.39 2.59 -10.65
C ILE A 183 -4.65 2.17 -11.42
N GLY A 184 -4.52 1.60 -12.61
CA GLY A 184 -5.65 1.10 -13.38
C GLY A 184 -6.41 -0.01 -12.65
N GLN A 185 -5.71 -0.92 -12.01
CA GLN A 185 -6.31 -1.98 -11.19
C GLN A 185 -7.04 -1.40 -9.96
N ALA A 186 -6.41 -0.48 -9.24
CA ALA A 186 -6.98 0.15 -8.05
C ALA A 186 -8.24 0.97 -8.33
N LEU A 187 -8.32 1.59 -9.50
CA LEU A 187 -9.47 2.41 -9.92
C LEU A 187 -10.48 1.67 -10.80
N GLY A 188 -10.16 0.44 -11.23
CA GLY A 188 -11.02 -0.33 -12.14
C GLY A 188 -11.15 0.29 -13.55
N ILE A 189 -10.13 1.01 -14.03
CA ILE A 189 -10.13 1.70 -15.32
C ILE A 189 -9.06 1.17 -16.27
N PRO A 190 -9.25 1.31 -17.61
CA PRO A 190 -8.24 0.91 -18.58
C PRO A 190 -6.91 1.65 -18.40
N TRP A 191 -5.80 0.94 -18.51
CA TRP A 191 -4.45 1.51 -18.36
C TRP A 191 -4.15 2.61 -19.38
N GLY A 192 -4.84 2.60 -20.55
CA GLY A 192 -4.74 3.64 -21.57
C GLY A 192 -5.24 5.02 -21.12
N GLN A 193 -6.09 5.07 -20.10
CA GLN A 193 -6.59 6.31 -19.48
C GLN A 193 -5.63 6.88 -18.42
N ILE A 194 -4.48 6.25 -18.21
CA ILE A 194 -3.50 6.67 -17.21
C ILE A 194 -2.17 6.95 -17.91
N ARG A 195 -1.59 8.10 -17.60
CA ARG A 195 -0.24 8.47 -17.98
C ARG A 195 0.60 8.65 -16.73
N VAL A 196 1.69 7.90 -16.63
CA VAL A 196 2.68 8.09 -15.54
C VAL A 196 3.89 8.81 -16.11
N VAL A 197 4.27 9.90 -15.47
CA VAL A 197 5.46 10.68 -15.78
C VAL A 197 6.46 10.48 -14.64
N LYS A 198 7.64 9.99 -15.00
CA LYS A 198 8.75 9.78 -14.07
C LYS A 198 9.79 10.89 -14.28
N PRO A 199 9.94 11.84 -13.34
CA PRO A 199 11.06 12.78 -13.35
C PRO A 199 12.37 12.08 -12.92
N TYR A 200 13.44 12.85 -12.78
CA TYR A 200 14.66 12.34 -12.16
C TYR A 200 14.38 11.97 -10.70
N VAL A 201 14.91 10.83 -10.26
CA VAL A 201 14.64 10.26 -8.94
C VAL A 201 15.86 10.48 -8.04
N GLY A 202 15.66 11.12 -6.92
CA GLY A 202 16.69 11.45 -5.93
C GLY A 202 16.98 10.31 -4.96
N GLY A 203 17.27 9.12 -5.49
CA GLY A 203 17.50 7.89 -4.74
C GLY A 203 16.23 7.07 -4.56
N GLY A 204 16.37 5.75 -4.54
CA GLY A 204 15.22 4.85 -4.38
C GLY A 204 15.57 3.61 -3.56
N PHE A 205 16.71 2.96 -3.86
CA PHE A 205 17.20 1.77 -3.14
C PHE A 205 16.14 0.68 -2.93
N GLY A 206 15.17 0.57 -3.87
CA GLY A 206 14.02 -0.33 -3.78
C GLY A 206 12.77 0.28 -3.14
N ASN A 207 12.85 1.32 -2.31
CA ASN A 207 11.69 1.90 -1.63
C ASN A 207 10.66 2.56 -2.58
N LYS A 208 11.08 2.94 -3.78
CA LYS A 208 10.21 3.52 -4.81
C LYS A 208 9.80 2.49 -5.88
N GLN A 209 9.82 1.20 -5.52
CA GLN A 209 9.32 0.08 -6.33
C GLN A 209 7.93 -0.42 -5.87
N ASP A 210 7.33 0.23 -4.88
CA ASP A 210 5.94 -0.01 -4.50
C ASP A 210 5.06 1.16 -4.96
N VAL A 211 3.77 0.88 -5.14
CA VAL A 211 2.75 1.87 -5.55
C VAL A 211 1.81 2.06 -4.37
N ILE A 212 2.02 3.12 -3.58
CA ILE A 212 1.36 3.28 -2.28
C ILE A 212 0.32 4.41 -2.29
N TYR A 213 0.72 5.63 -2.65
CA TYR A 213 -0.13 6.83 -2.56
C TYR A 213 -0.66 7.28 -3.93
N GLU A 214 -0.01 6.88 -4.99
CA GLU A 214 -0.32 7.32 -6.35
C GLU A 214 -1.74 6.94 -6.81
N PRO A 215 -2.26 5.74 -6.49
CA PRO A 215 -3.66 5.42 -6.78
C PRO A 215 -4.65 6.32 -6.04
N LEU A 216 -4.34 6.69 -4.78
CA LEU A 216 -5.17 7.58 -3.99
C LEU A 216 -5.17 9.00 -4.58
N ASN A 217 -3.99 9.56 -4.92
CA ASN A 217 -3.88 10.87 -5.57
C ASN A 217 -4.61 10.90 -6.91
N ALA A 218 -4.47 9.85 -7.73
CA ALA A 218 -5.19 9.71 -9.00
C ALA A 218 -6.71 9.72 -8.80
N TRP A 219 -7.21 8.98 -7.82
CA TRP A 219 -8.63 8.93 -7.52
C TRP A 219 -9.16 10.26 -6.99
N LEU A 220 -8.48 10.88 -6.00
CA LEU A 220 -8.85 12.16 -5.43
C LEU A 220 -8.95 13.27 -6.50
N THR A 221 -8.01 13.27 -7.46
CA THR A 221 -8.03 14.19 -8.60
C THR A 221 -9.36 14.10 -9.36
N THR A 222 -9.90 12.91 -9.59
CA THR A 222 -11.20 12.75 -10.28
C THR A 222 -12.35 13.30 -9.46
N LEU A 223 -12.29 13.22 -8.13
CA LEU A 223 -13.35 13.70 -7.23
C LEU A 223 -13.39 15.22 -7.10
N VAL A 224 -12.27 15.90 -7.36
CA VAL A 224 -12.18 17.37 -7.25
C VAL A 224 -12.21 18.09 -8.59
N GLY A 225 -12.83 17.46 -9.60
CA GLY A 225 -13.02 18.06 -10.94
C GLY A 225 -11.74 18.16 -11.75
N GLY A 226 -10.81 17.24 -11.59
CA GLY A 226 -9.57 17.17 -12.36
C GLY A 226 -8.46 18.11 -11.87
N ARG A 227 -8.67 18.80 -10.73
CA ARG A 227 -7.64 19.63 -10.12
C ARG A 227 -6.43 18.81 -9.69
N CYS A 228 -5.28 19.46 -9.64
CA CYS A 228 -4.06 18.83 -9.14
C CYS A 228 -4.17 18.49 -7.65
N VAL A 229 -3.85 17.23 -7.32
CA VAL A 229 -3.77 16.72 -5.94
C VAL A 229 -2.37 16.15 -5.73
N TYR A 230 -1.70 16.54 -4.66
CA TYR A 230 -0.36 16.10 -4.26
C TYR A 230 -0.30 15.73 -2.78
#